data_842b2825306c1846ba6651b02c6e99c8
#
_entry.id   842b2825306c1846ba6651b02c6e99c8
#
_cell.length_a   1.000
_cell.length_b   1.000
_cell.length_c   1.000
_cell.angle_alpha   90.00
_cell.angle_beta   90.00
_cell.angle_gamma   90.00
#
_symmetry.space_group_name_H-M   'P 1'
#
loop_
_entity.id
_entity.type
_entity.pdbx_description
1 polymer ?
#
loop_
_entity_poly.entity_id
_entity_poly.type
_entity_poly.pdbx_seq_one_letter_code
_entity_poly.pdbx_strand_id
1 'polypeptide(L)'
;GAFKSGWNLGQEFVNMYLGHGGEFFKSGTAQPNVNNEKGVAALNVIKSLTELSNPDFLTQDTNAVKEEWESGNVALMHVWNSGASSLLDDEGDQAIRADTRLAPSPSVGGGSIPATTLWWDGIAIATNTSDENAEASFRALVGAASSAELANEYADATVWLIKDYKGGNTAGPVVDAATRGASPYPSFP
;
A
#
# COMPACT_ATOMS: atom_id res chain seq x y z
N GLY A 1 1.21 -8.94 8.97
CA GLY A 1 1.60 -7.55 8.72
C GLY A 1 3.05 -7.29 9.11
N ALA A 2 3.59 -6.16 8.69
CA ALA A 2 4.94 -5.72 9.03
C ALA A 2 4.89 -4.82 10.28
N PHE A 3 5.39 -5.32 11.41
CA PHE A 3 5.26 -4.63 12.71
C PHE A 3 6.55 -4.00 13.22
N LYS A 4 7.61 -3.97 12.43
CA LYS A 4 8.83 -3.24 12.76
C LYS A 4 8.49 -1.78 13.07
N SER A 5 9.03 -1.26 14.15
CA SER A 5 8.75 0.10 14.61
C SER A 5 9.10 1.16 13.56
N GLY A 6 8.43 2.30 13.60
CA GLY A 6 8.55 3.37 12.63
C GLY A 6 7.51 3.25 11.51
N TRP A 7 7.95 3.31 10.26
CA TRP A 7 7.07 3.35 9.09
C TRP A 7 6.07 2.18 9.01
N ASN A 8 6.56 0.95 9.14
CA ASN A 8 5.71 -0.24 8.96
C ASN A 8 4.58 -0.29 9.98
N LEU A 9 4.90 -0.21 11.27
CA LEU A 9 3.90 -0.22 12.34
C LEU A 9 2.96 1.00 12.25
N GLY A 10 3.50 2.17 11.91
CA GLY A 10 2.69 3.38 11.70
C GLY A 10 1.65 3.20 10.62
N GLN A 11 2.03 2.57 9.51
CA GLN A 11 1.11 2.31 8.40
C GLN A 11 0.04 1.26 8.76
N GLU A 12 0.39 0.22 9.48
CA GLU A 12 -0.60 -0.74 9.99
C GLU A 12 -1.64 -0.04 10.90
N PHE A 13 -1.19 0.87 11.76
CA PHE A 13 -2.12 1.68 12.56
C PHE A 13 -3.03 2.55 11.69
N VAL A 14 -2.49 3.21 10.68
CA VAL A 14 -3.28 4.03 9.72
C VAL A 14 -4.39 3.19 9.09
N ASN A 15 -4.04 2.01 8.57
CA ASN A 15 -4.99 1.11 7.94
C ASN A 15 -6.10 0.67 8.90
N MET A 16 -5.73 0.22 10.09
CA MET A 16 -6.71 -0.24 11.09
C MET A 16 -7.60 0.91 11.59
N TYR A 17 -7.02 2.09 11.82
CA TYR A 17 -7.76 3.24 12.28
C TYR A 17 -8.80 3.73 11.26
N LEU A 18 -8.41 3.82 9.97
CA LEU A 18 -9.33 4.15 8.89
C LEU A 18 -10.38 3.07 8.68
N GLY A 19 -10.00 1.79 8.80
CA GLY A 19 -10.93 0.67 8.74
C GLY A 19 -12.02 0.70 9.82
N HIS A 20 -11.72 1.27 10.99
CA HIS A 20 -12.72 1.59 12.03
C HIS A 20 -13.50 2.89 11.76
N GLY A 21 -13.32 3.53 10.60
CA GLY A 21 -13.95 4.82 10.29
C GLY A 21 -13.33 5.96 11.10
N GLY A 22 -12.06 5.86 11.45
CA GLY A 22 -11.31 6.92 12.12
C GLY A 22 -11.03 8.10 11.20
N GLU A 23 -10.95 9.29 11.77
CA GLU A 23 -10.56 10.52 11.10
C GLU A 23 -9.35 11.10 11.83
N PHE A 24 -8.25 11.32 11.12
CA PHE A 24 -6.98 11.75 11.73
C PHE A 24 -7.02 13.16 12.30
N PHE A 25 -7.84 14.02 11.70
CA PHE A 25 -8.03 15.40 12.13
C PHE A 25 -9.50 15.68 12.40
N LYS A 26 -9.79 16.60 13.30
CA LYS A 26 -11.15 17.12 13.44
C LYS A 26 -11.52 17.90 12.19
N SER A 27 -12.74 17.70 11.70
CA SER A 27 -13.23 18.31 10.47
C SER A 27 -12.94 19.81 10.38
N GLY A 28 -12.38 20.25 9.26
CA GLY A 28 -12.03 21.64 8.99
C GLY A 28 -10.85 22.20 9.81
N THR A 29 -10.09 21.36 10.50
CA THR A 29 -8.95 21.78 11.34
C THR A 29 -7.74 20.86 11.18
N ALA A 30 -6.56 21.34 11.59
CA ALA A 30 -5.36 20.52 11.73
C ALA A 30 -5.25 19.90 13.14
N GLN A 31 -6.32 19.90 13.95
CA GLN A 31 -6.28 19.32 15.29
C GLN A 31 -6.33 17.79 15.22
N PRO A 32 -5.33 17.08 15.79
CA PRO A 32 -5.32 15.62 15.80
C PRO A 32 -6.55 15.01 16.47
N ASN A 33 -7.05 13.90 15.91
CA ASN A 33 -8.25 13.22 16.38
C ASN A 33 -8.05 11.71 16.54
N VAL A 34 -6.81 11.25 16.77
CA VAL A 34 -6.50 9.82 16.87
C VAL A 34 -6.69 9.23 18.26
N ASN A 35 -6.66 10.07 19.30
CA ASN A 35 -6.82 9.65 20.70
C ASN A 35 -8.31 9.55 21.05
N ASN A 36 -8.96 8.48 20.61
CA ASN A 36 -10.37 8.21 20.79
C ASN A 36 -10.63 6.68 20.79
N GLU A 37 -11.88 6.27 20.95
CA GLU A 37 -12.27 4.84 21.01
C GLU A 37 -11.85 4.06 19.75
N LYS A 38 -11.93 4.67 18.56
CA LYS A 38 -11.50 4.03 17.29
C LYS A 38 -9.99 3.81 17.25
N GLY A 39 -9.21 4.76 17.78
CA GLY A 39 -7.77 4.62 17.93
C GLY A 39 -7.38 3.48 18.86
N VAL A 40 -8.08 3.35 20.00
CA VAL A 40 -7.90 2.22 20.93
C VAL A 40 -8.30 0.90 20.25
N ALA A 41 -9.42 0.87 19.52
CA ALA A 41 -9.85 -0.31 18.78
C ALA A 41 -8.82 -0.75 17.74
N ALA A 42 -8.26 0.19 16.96
CA ALA A 42 -7.20 -0.08 16.00
C ALA A 42 -5.96 -0.72 16.65
N LEU A 43 -5.51 -0.17 17.77
CA LEU A 43 -4.38 -0.72 18.54
C LEU A 43 -4.68 -2.13 19.08
N ASN A 44 -5.91 -2.39 19.51
CA ASN A 44 -6.30 -3.72 19.97
C ASN A 44 -6.29 -4.75 18.86
N VAL A 45 -6.70 -4.38 17.63
CA VAL A 45 -6.58 -5.28 16.46
C VAL A 45 -5.10 -5.59 16.19
N ILE A 46 -4.23 -4.58 16.14
CA ILE A 46 -2.80 -4.79 15.94
C ILE A 46 -2.24 -5.73 17.03
N LYS A 47 -2.56 -5.47 18.28
CA LYS A 47 -2.14 -6.34 19.39
C LYS A 47 -2.58 -7.79 19.21
N SER A 48 -3.83 -8.02 18.80
CA SER A 48 -4.33 -9.37 18.54
C SER A 48 -3.61 -10.04 17.36
N LEU A 49 -3.26 -9.28 16.32
CA LEU A 49 -2.52 -9.79 15.18
C LEU A 49 -1.10 -10.23 15.55
N THR A 50 -0.46 -9.59 16.53
CA THR A 50 0.88 -10.01 16.97
C THR A 50 0.88 -11.40 17.63
N GLU A 51 -0.23 -11.83 18.20
CA GLU A 51 -0.38 -13.18 18.78
C GLU A 51 -0.42 -14.28 17.70
N LEU A 52 -0.74 -13.92 16.47
CA LEU A 52 -0.80 -14.80 15.29
C LEU A 52 0.39 -14.64 14.35
N SER A 53 1.33 -13.78 14.70
CA SER A 53 2.49 -13.44 13.87
C SER A 53 3.73 -14.21 14.34
N ASN A 54 4.79 -14.15 13.53
CA ASN A 54 6.10 -14.65 13.93
C ASN A 54 6.51 -14.05 15.29
N PRO A 55 7.09 -14.83 16.23
CA PRO A 55 7.55 -14.31 17.53
C PRO A 55 8.46 -13.09 17.44
N ASP A 56 9.23 -12.97 16.37
CA ASP A 56 10.14 -11.85 16.13
C ASP A 56 9.47 -10.67 15.37
N PHE A 57 8.15 -10.55 15.42
CA PHE A 57 7.35 -9.57 14.68
C PHE A 57 7.85 -8.13 14.80
N LEU A 58 8.50 -7.75 15.89
CA LEU A 58 9.07 -6.41 16.07
C LEU A 58 10.25 -6.09 15.14
N THR A 59 10.86 -7.10 14.55
CA THR A 59 11.94 -6.96 13.57
C THR A 59 11.45 -7.06 12.14
N GLN A 60 10.21 -7.49 11.93
CA GLN A 60 9.61 -7.77 10.64
C GLN A 60 9.23 -6.47 9.90
N ASP A 61 10.03 -6.12 8.90
CA ASP A 61 9.67 -5.13 7.88
C ASP A 61 9.00 -5.80 6.66
N THR A 62 8.74 -5.03 5.63
CA THR A 62 8.06 -5.53 4.43
C THR A 62 8.82 -6.68 3.75
N ASN A 63 10.16 -6.61 3.71
CA ASN A 63 10.97 -7.66 3.08
C ASN A 63 10.96 -8.95 3.91
N ALA A 64 11.12 -8.85 5.22
CA ALA A 64 11.06 -10.00 6.11
C ALA A 64 9.71 -10.73 6.04
N VAL A 65 8.61 -9.97 5.93
CA VAL A 65 7.26 -10.56 5.77
C VAL A 65 7.11 -11.26 4.41
N LYS A 66 7.73 -10.74 3.36
CA LYS A 66 7.79 -11.39 2.05
C LYS A 66 8.52 -12.73 2.13
N GLU A 67 9.71 -12.76 2.76
CA GLU A 67 10.49 -13.99 2.95
C GLU A 67 9.71 -15.07 3.73
N GLU A 68 8.95 -14.68 4.75
CA GLU A 68 8.07 -15.58 5.49
C GLU A 68 6.97 -16.17 4.62
N TRP A 69 6.41 -15.39 3.71
CA TRP A 69 5.43 -15.87 2.74
C TRP A 69 6.05 -16.86 1.77
N GLU A 70 7.17 -16.51 1.16
CA GLU A 70 7.88 -17.34 0.17
C GLU A 70 8.40 -18.65 0.78
N SER A 71 8.62 -18.70 2.09
CA SER A 71 8.97 -19.94 2.81
C SER A 71 7.77 -20.82 3.16
N GLY A 72 6.53 -20.38 2.87
CA GLY A 72 5.31 -21.11 3.16
C GLY A 72 4.87 -21.10 4.62
N ASN A 73 5.50 -20.29 5.46
CA ASN A 73 5.20 -20.24 6.89
C ASN A 73 3.95 -19.40 7.22
N VAL A 74 3.43 -18.63 6.26
CA VAL A 74 2.33 -17.70 6.45
C VAL A 74 1.20 -17.99 5.47
N ALA A 75 0.00 -18.21 5.96
CA ALA A 75 -1.18 -18.50 5.15
C ALA A 75 -1.97 -17.25 4.73
N LEU A 76 -1.87 -16.16 5.49
CA LEU A 76 -2.53 -14.88 5.21
C LEU A 76 -1.55 -13.73 5.48
N MET A 77 -1.50 -12.78 4.57
CA MET A 77 -0.62 -11.64 4.68
C MET A 77 -1.36 -10.36 4.24
N HIS A 78 -1.18 -9.29 5.02
CA HIS A 78 -1.53 -7.94 4.63
C HIS A 78 -0.25 -7.21 4.23
N VAL A 79 -0.16 -6.75 3.00
CA VAL A 79 1.07 -6.22 2.41
C VAL A 79 0.74 -5.09 1.43
N TRP A 80 1.71 -4.21 1.18
CA TRP A 80 1.63 -3.27 0.07
C TRP A 80 1.45 -4.00 -1.26
N ASN A 81 0.61 -3.46 -2.14
CA ASN A 81 0.46 -4.04 -3.48
C ASN A 81 1.78 -4.04 -4.28
N SER A 82 2.67 -3.09 -4.01
CA SER A 82 4.03 -3.10 -4.55
C SER A 82 4.83 -4.33 -4.12
N GLY A 83 4.64 -4.82 -2.89
CA GLY A 83 5.18 -6.09 -2.43
C GLY A 83 4.45 -7.30 -3.01
N ALA A 84 3.14 -7.19 -3.22
CA ALA A 84 2.34 -8.28 -3.78
C ALA A 84 2.76 -8.65 -5.21
N SER A 85 3.18 -7.69 -6.05
CA SER A 85 3.68 -7.99 -7.39
C SER A 85 4.90 -8.90 -7.36
N SER A 86 5.82 -8.67 -6.43
CA SER A 86 7.02 -9.50 -6.29
C SER A 86 6.74 -10.90 -5.72
N LEU A 87 5.60 -11.13 -5.08
CA LEU A 87 5.16 -12.47 -4.68
C LEU A 87 4.61 -13.30 -5.85
N LEU A 88 4.34 -12.65 -6.96
CA LEU A 88 3.78 -13.27 -8.19
C LEU A 88 4.82 -13.36 -9.31
N ASP A 89 6.05 -12.91 -9.07
CA ASP A 89 7.15 -12.99 -10.04
C ASP A 89 7.74 -14.42 -10.12
N ASP A 90 8.74 -14.60 -10.96
CA ASP A 90 9.36 -15.91 -11.23
C ASP A 90 10.53 -16.21 -10.29
N GLU A 91 10.84 -15.35 -9.32
CA GLU A 91 12.03 -15.47 -8.48
C GLU A 91 11.81 -16.33 -7.22
N GLY A 92 10.57 -16.41 -6.71
CA GLY A 92 10.24 -17.15 -5.49
C GLY A 92 9.90 -18.64 -5.72
N ASP A 93 9.41 -19.31 -4.68
CA ASP A 93 8.90 -20.67 -4.76
C ASP A 93 7.66 -20.74 -5.66
N GLN A 94 7.78 -21.48 -6.76
CA GLN A 94 6.74 -21.52 -7.79
C GLN A 94 5.46 -22.23 -7.33
N ALA A 95 5.52 -23.14 -6.37
CA ALA A 95 4.35 -23.79 -5.81
C ALA A 95 3.57 -22.80 -4.94
N ILE A 96 4.25 -22.03 -4.09
CA ILE A 96 3.62 -20.97 -3.26
C ILE A 96 3.04 -19.88 -4.15
N ARG A 97 3.76 -19.46 -5.19
CA ARG A 97 3.26 -18.52 -6.19
C ARG A 97 1.97 -19.02 -6.84
N ALA A 98 1.94 -20.25 -7.30
CA ALA A 98 0.77 -20.85 -7.97
C ALA A 98 -0.47 -20.88 -7.05
N ASP A 99 -0.27 -21.03 -5.75
CA ASP A 99 -1.33 -21.07 -4.74
C ASP A 99 -1.65 -19.69 -4.15
N THR A 100 -0.83 -18.68 -4.40
CA THR A 100 -1.07 -17.31 -3.94
C THR A 100 -2.31 -16.71 -4.62
N ARG A 101 -3.19 -16.10 -3.82
CA ARG A 101 -4.36 -15.37 -4.30
C ARG A 101 -4.42 -14.00 -3.67
N LEU A 102 -4.70 -13.00 -4.49
CA LEU A 102 -4.91 -11.63 -4.05
C LEU A 102 -6.38 -11.39 -3.73
N ALA A 103 -6.63 -10.69 -2.65
CA ALA A 103 -7.96 -10.30 -2.22
C ALA A 103 -7.97 -8.83 -1.76
N PRO A 104 -9.10 -8.14 -1.83
CA PRO A 104 -9.26 -6.85 -1.15
C PRO A 104 -8.96 -6.99 0.34
N SER A 105 -8.45 -5.92 0.95
CA SER A 105 -8.21 -5.91 2.40
C SER A 105 -9.50 -6.17 3.17
N PRO A 106 -9.42 -6.93 4.28
CA PRO A 106 -10.58 -7.19 5.12
C PRO A 106 -11.04 -5.91 5.83
N SER A 107 -12.31 -5.87 6.21
CA SER A 107 -12.78 -4.85 7.15
C SER A 107 -12.43 -5.25 8.60
N VAL A 108 -12.41 -4.27 9.50
CA VAL A 108 -12.13 -4.47 10.92
C VAL A 108 -13.33 -4.06 11.78
N GLY A 109 -13.40 -4.58 13.01
CA GLY A 109 -14.44 -4.21 13.98
C GLY A 109 -15.87 -4.46 13.54
N GLY A 110 -16.11 -5.38 12.59
CA GLY A 110 -17.44 -5.65 12.03
C GLY A 110 -17.95 -4.56 11.07
N GLY A 111 -17.11 -3.60 10.72
CA GLY A 111 -17.43 -2.54 9.77
C GLY A 111 -17.39 -3.00 8.30
N SER A 112 -17.71 -2.08 7.39
CA SER A 112 -17.68 -2.31 5.94
C SER A 112 -16.53 -1.61 5.22
N ILE A 113 -15.75 -0.82 5.96
CA ILE A 113 -14.61 -0.07 5.40
C ILE A 113 -13.38 -0.99 5.39
N PRO A 114 -12.75 -1.26 4.24
CA PRO A 114 -11.51 -2.03 4.18
C PRO A 114 -10.39 -1.36 4.98
N ALA A 115 -9.62 -2.15 5.73
CA ALA A 115 -8.48 -1.68 6.50
C ALA A 115 -7.26 -1.49 5.59
N THR A 116 -7.36 -0.58 4.66
CA THR A 116 -6.33 -0.26 3.67
C THR A 116 -6.39 1.19 3.24
N THR A 117 -5.28 1.72 2.78
CA THR A 117 -5.16 3.07 2.23
C THR A 117 -4.78 3.04 0.76
N LEU A 118 -5.26 4.01 0.02
CA LEU A 118 -4.75 4.32 -1.31
C LEU A 118 -3.55 5.25 -1.16
N TRP A 119 -2.37 4.74 -1.49
CA TRP A 119 -1.17 5.55 -1.55
C TRP A 119 -1.09 6.27 -2.88
N TRP A 120 -0.63 7.51 -2.87
CA TRP A 120 -0.44 8.29 -4.08
C TRP A 120 0.93 8.98 -4.04
N ASP A 121 1.71 8.80 -5.08
CA ASP A 121 3.00 9.46 -5.26
C ASP A 121 2.94 10.40 -6.46
N GLY A 122 3.70 11.47 -6.38
CA GLY A 122 3.84 12.45 -7.44
C GLY A 122 5.30 12.71 -7.75
N ILE A 123 5.55 13.13 -8.97
CA ILE A 123 6.89 13.56 -9.40
C ILE A 123 6.90 15.08 -9.46
N ALA A 124 7.90 15.70 -8.86
CA ALA A 124 8.08 17.14 -8.87
C ALA A 124 9.38 17.53 -9.57
N ILE A 125 9.35 18.67 -10.25
CA ILE A 125 10.53 19.30 -10.84
C ILE A 125 10.96 20.42 -9.89
N ALA A 126 12.25 20.44 -9.50
CA ALA A 126 12.76 21.42 -8.56
C ALA A 126 12.72 22.85 -9.14
N THR A 127 12.33 23.83 -8.34
CA THR A 127 12.18 25.23 -8.77
C THR A 127 13.49 25.92 -9.15
N ASN A 128 14.63 25.38 -8.73
CA ASN A 128 15.96 25.87 -9.09
C ASN A 128 16.51 25.27 -10.40
N THR A 129 15.70 24.50 -11.12
CA THR A 129 16.01 24.00 -12.45
C THR A 129 15.78 25.12 -13.48
N SER A 130 16.63 25.23 -14.52
CA SER A 130 16.37 26.17 -15.61
C SER A 130 15.07 25.82 -16.37
N ASP A 131 14.41 26.83 -16.94
CA ASP A 131 13.14 26.63 -17.67
C ASP A 131 13.29 25.60 -18.79
N GLU A 132 14.41 25.60 -19.52
CA GLU A 132 14.71 24.63 -20.56
C GLU A 132 14.77 23.18 -20.02
N ASN A 133 15.48 23.00 -18.91
CA ASN A 133 15.60 21.69 -18.28
C ASN A 133 14.29 21.25 -17.62
N ALA A 134 13.51 22.18 -17.07
CA ALA A 134 12.19 21.90 -16.53
C ALA A 134 11.25 21.40 -17.60
N GLU A 135 11.19 22.07 -18.74
CA GLU A 135 10.36 21.67 -19.89
C GLU A 135 10.81 20.32 -20.46
N ALA A 136 12.12 20.09 -20.59
CA ALA A 136 12.65 18.80 -21.05
C ALA A 136 12.29 17.66 -20.09
N SER A 137 12.43 17.90 -18.77
CA SER A 137 12.04 16.94 -17.73
C SER A 137 10.55 16.64 -17.76
N PHE A 138 9.71 17.66 -17.87
CA PHE A 138 8.26 17.47 -17.97
C PHE A 138 7.87 16.63 -19.19
N ARG A 139 8.43 16.92 -20.36
CA ARG A 139 8.19 16.15 -21.57
C ARG A 139 8.64 14.70 -21.44
N ALA A 140 9.80 14.46 -20.84
CA ALA A 140 10.30 13.10 -20.60
C ALA A 140 9.39 12.32 -19.67
N LEU A 141 8.95 12.94 -18.56
CA LEU A 141 8.03 12.32 -17.58
C LEU A 141 6.66 12.00 -18.20
N VAL A 142 6.07 12.97 -18.93
CA VAL A 142 4.79 12.76 -19.61
C VAL A 142 4.92 11.70 -20.72
N GLY A 143 6.01 11.73 -21.47
CA GLY A 143 6.29 10.74 -22.51
C GLY A 143 6.39 9.33 -21.93
N ALA A 144 7.14 9.16 -20.85
CA ALA A 144 7.25 7.89 -20.17
C ALA A 144 5.90 7.41 -19.59
N ALA A 145 5.17 8.28 -18.88
CA ALA A 145 3.90 7.92 -18.25
C ALA A 145 2.78 7.64 -19.27
N SER A 146 2.84 8.21 -20.48
CA SER A 146 1.82 8.04 -21.53
C SER A 146 2.19 7.03 -22.60
N SER A 147 3.36 6.40 -22.53
CA SER A 147 3.81 5.43 -23.51
C SER A 147 2.99 4.14 -23.44
N ALA A 148 2.40 3.74 -24.57
CA ALA A 148 1.69 2.47 -24.67
C ALA A 148 2.64 1.25 -24.57
N GLU A 149 3.90 1.41 -24.97
CA GLU A 149 4.93 0.38 -24.83
C GLU A 149 5.27 0.15 -23.35
N LEU A 150 5.52 1.24 -22.61
CA LEU A 150 5.81 1.16 -21.18
C LEU A 150 4.60 0.73 -20.34
N ALA A 151 3.37 0.94 -20.81
CA ALA A 151 2.18 0.49 -20.12
C ALA A 151 2.15 -1.04 -19.92
N ASN A 152 2.64 -1.80 -20.89
CA ASN A 152 2.76 -3.27 -20.78
C ASN A 152 3.87 -3.67 -19.81
N GLU A 153 5.02 -3.01 -19.87
CA GLU A 153 6.12 -3.20 -18.91
C GLU A 153 5.67 -2.92 -17.48
N TYR A 154 4.90 -1.85 -17.30
CA TYR A 154 4.32 -1.51 -16.00
C TYR A 154 3.26 -2.53 -15.53
N ALA A 155 2.59 -3.24 -16.40
CA ALA A 155 1.63 -4.27 -16.02
C ALA A 155 2.30 -5.49 -15.41
N ASP A 156 3.46 -5.88 -15.92
CA ASP A 156 4.19 -7.06 -15.53
C ASP A 156 5.16 -6.80 -14.37
N ALA A 157 5.77 -5.62 -14.36
CA ALA A 157 6.79 -5.22 -13.37
C ALA A 157 6.22 -4.38 -12.20
N THR A 158 4.91 -4.26 -12.05
CA THR A 158 4.35 -3.19 -11.26
C THR A 158 4.49 -3.29 -9.79
N VAL A 159 5.45 -2.69 -9.36
CA VAL A 159 5.46 -1.98 -8.09
C VAL A 159 4.67 -0.67 -8.11
N TRP A 160 4.37 -0.09 -9.26
CA TRP A 160 3.76 1.25 -9.38
C TRP A 160 2.49 1.23 -10.22
N LEU A 161 1.42 1.75 -9.67
CA LEU A 161 0.14 1.93 -10.36
C LEU A 161 0.08 3.34 -10.92
N ILE A 162 0.04 3.46 -12.24
CA ILE A 162 -0.34 4.70 -12.92
C ILE A 162 -1.83 4.60 -13.22
N LYS A 163 -2.64 4.84 -12.20
CA LYS A 163 -4.08 4.80 -12.33
C LYS A 163 -4.63 6.17 -12.69
N ASP A 164 -5.73 6.17 -13.44
CA ASP A 164 -6.51 7.36 -13.81
C ASP A 164 -5.74 8.39 -14.64
N TYR A 165 -4.50 8.11 -15.06
CA TYR A 165 -3.84 8.88 -16.08
C TYR A 165 -4.33 8.45 -17.47
N LYS A 166 -4.58 9.42 -18.34
CA LYS A 166 -5.02 9.15 -19.72
C LYS A 166 -3.96 8.35 -20.48
N GLY A 167 -4.21 7.09 -20.71
CA GLY A 167 -3.27 6.12 -21.28
C GLY A 167 -2.52 5.29 -20.25
N GLY A 168 -2.71 5.53 -18.93
CA GLY A 168 -2.13 4.73 -17.88
C GLY A 168 -2.71 3.32 -17.82
N ASN A 169 -1.91 2.37 -17.36
CA ASN A 169 -2.34 0.99 -17.17
C ASN A 169 -3.13 0.84 -15.88
N THR A 170 -4.39 0.45 -16.00
CA THR A 170 -5.29 0.16 -14.88
C THR A 170 -5.67 -1.32 -14.81
N ALA A 171 -5.11 -2.15 -15.71
CA ALA A 171 -5.40 -3.55 -15.80
C ALA A 171 -4.49 -4.38 -14.89
N GLY A 172 -4.97 -5.56 -14.49
CA GLY A 172 -4.21 -6.54 -13.77
C GLY A 172 -4.74 -6.82 -12.36
N PRO A 173 -4.51 -8.03 -11.85
CA PRO A 173 -5.07 -8.48 -10.58
C PRO A 173 -4.54 -7.69 -9.38
N VAL A 174 -3.29 -7.22 -9.42
CA VAL A 174 -2.71 -6.41 -8.34
C VAL A 174 -3.39 -5.06 -8.26
N VAL A 175 -3.59 -4.39 -9.40
CA VAL A 175 -4.31 -3.09 -9.47
C VAL A 175 -5.73 -3.23 -8.96
N ASP A 176 -6.45 -4.24 -9.44
CA ASP A 176 -7.84 -4.49 -9.06
C ASP A 176 -7.98 -4.75 -7.56
N ALA A 177 -7.14 -5.60 -6.98
CA ALA A 177 -7.15 -5.87 -5.55
C ALA A 177 -6.79 -4.63 -4.72
N ALA A 178 -5.78 -3.87 -5.14
CA ALA A 178 -5.29 -2.70 -4.40
C ALA A 178 -6.28 -1.54 -4.37
N THR A 179 -7.12 -1.38 -5.40
CA THR A 179 -7.99 -0.21 -5.53
C THR A 179 -9.39 -0.40 -5.00
N ARG A 180 -9.81 -1.64 -4.72
CA ARG A 180 -11.15 -1.92 -4.22
C ARG A 180 -11.37 -1.42 -2.80
N GLY A 181 -12.11 -0.32 -2.66
CA GLY A 181 -12.53 0.23 -1.37
C GLY A 181 -11.41 0.85 -0.55
N ALA A 182 -10.21 1.04 -1.12
CA ALA A 182 -9.11 1.69 -0.42
C ALA A 182 -9.47 3.12 0.00
N SER A 183 -9.18 3.47 1.25
CA SER A 183 -9.35 4.82 1.76
C SER A 183 -8.22 5.75 1.30
N PRO A 184 -8.49 7.03 1.04
CA PRO A 184 -7.43 8.01 0.80
C PRO A 184 -6.45 8.04 1.97
N TYR A 185 -5.17 8.23 1.67
CA TYR A 185 -4.17 8.43 2.72
C TYR A 185 -4.48 9.73 3.49
N PRO A 186 -4.32 9.75 4.83
CA PRO A 186 -4.64 10.92 5.63
C PRO A 186 -3.84 12.15 5.20
N SER A 187 -4.55 13.23 4.96
CA SER A 187 -3.96 14.54 4.67
C SER A 187 -4.59 15.61 5.55
N PHE A 188 -3.95 16.75 5.63
CA PHE A 188 -4.58 17.92 6.25
C PHE A 188 -5.79 18.34 5.43
N PRO A 189 -6.86 18.80 6.11
CA PRO A 189 -8.05 19.33 5.46
C PRO A 189 -7.78 20.64 4.72
#